data_536a08c02f1bd4839e1ce5d5e843b8d7
#
_entry.id   536a08c02f1bd4839e1ce5d5e843b8d7
#
_cell.length_a   1.000
_cell.length_b   1.000
_cell.length_c   1.000
_cell.angle_alpha   90.00
_cell.angle_beta   90.00
_cell.angle_gamma   90.00
#
_symmetry.space_group_name_H-M   'P 1'
#
loop_
_entity.id
_entity.type
_entity.pdbx_description
1 polymer ?
#
loop_
_entity_poly.entity_id
_entity_poly.type
_entity_poly.pdbx_seq_one_letter_code
_entity_poly.pdbx_strand_id
1 'polypeptide(L)'
;MPTGAASSFSLAGELARLARVAQTATPVPSPCRNVCRMDAVTGYCEGCLRTIDEIAAWAALPDADKRRVWAQLPLRAGELP
;
A
#
# COMPACT_ATOMS: atom_id res chain seq x y z
N MET A 1 -7.04 -26.62 -2.38
CA MET A 1 -7.16 -25.16 -2.58
C MET A 1 -5.85 -24.48 -2.21
N PRO A 2 -5.20 -23.86 -3.13
CA PRO A 2 -3.93 -23.22 -2.86
C PRO A 2 -4.13 -21.89 -2.12
N THR A 3 -4.01 -21.95 -0.82
CA THR A 3 -4.20 -20.78 0.04
C THR A 3 -3.21 -19.66 -0.29
N GLY A 4 -1.98 -20.04 -0.68
CA GLY A 4 -0.98 -19.04 -1.00
C GLY A 4 -1.36 -18.18 -2.19
N ALA A 5 -1.93 -18.78 -3.22
CA ALA A 5 -2.40 -18.04 -4.38
C ALA A 5 -3.52 -17.09 -4.01
N ALA A 6 -4.46 -17.56 -3.18
CA ALA A 6 -5.54 -16.71 -2.70
C ALA A 6 -5.02 -15.53 -1.91
N SER A 7 -3.98 -15.74 -1.07
CA SER A 7 -3.39 -14.68 -0.29
C SER A 7 -2.74 -13.62 -1.17
N SER A 8 -2.04 -14.03 -2.23
CA SER A 8 -1.42 -13.09 -3.15
C SER A 8 -2.45 -12.23 -3.87
N PHE A 9 -3.52 -12.86 -4.35
CA PHE A 9 -4.62 -12.13 -4.96
C PHE A 9 -5.25 -11.17 -3.96
N SER A 10 -5.42 -11.63 -2.71
CA SER A 10 -6.06 -10.82 -1.68
C SER A 10 -5.29 -9.53 -1.43
N LEU A 11 -3.95 -9.57 -1.41
CA LEU A 11 -3.18 -8.37 -1.17
C LEU A 11 -3.37 -7.35 -2.29
N ALA A 12 -3.17 -7.75 -3.53
CA ALA A 12 -3.30 -6.83 -4.66
C ALA A 12 -4.73 -6.32 -4.80
N GLY A 13 -5.71 -7.21 -4.67
CA GLY A 13 -7.13 -6.85 -4.78
C GLY A 13 -7.57 -5.96 -3.65
N GLU A 14 -7.11 -6.23 -2.44
CA GLU A 14 -7.43 -5.40 -1.29
C GLU A 14 -6.84 -4.01 -1.42
N LEU A 15 -5.59 -3.91 -1.84
CA LEU A 15 -4.96 -2.60 -2.05
C LEU A 15 -5.67 -1.81 -3.13
N ALA A 16 -6.07 -2.47 -4.22
CA ALA A 16 -6.80 -1.80 -5.30
C ALA A 16 -8.15 -1.27 -4.80
N ARG A 17 -8.87 -2.07 -4.02
CA ARG A 17 -10.16 -1.65 -3.47
C ARG A 17 -9.99 -0.48 -2.51
N LEU A 18 -9.03 -0.59 -1.59
CA LEU A 18 -8.79 0.45 -0.60
C LEU A 18 -8.25 1.72 -1.26
N ALA A 19 -7.47 1.59 -2.32
CA ALA A 19 -6.97 2.75 -3.05
C ALA A 19 -8.13 3.53 -3.68
N ARG A 20 -9.14 2.83 -4.20
CA ARG A 20 -10.33 3.51 -4.73
C ARG A 20 -11.08 4.26 -3.64
N VAL A 21 -11.22 3.64 -2.47
CA VAL A 21 -11.85 4.30 -1.33
C VAL A 21 -11.06 5.55 -0.93
N ALA A 22 -9.73 5.44 -0.92
CA ALA A 22 -8.87 6.54 -0.53
C ALA A 22 -8.98 7.75 -1.46
N GLN A 23 -9.34 7.53 -2.73
CA GLN A 23 -9.48 8.63 -3.68
C GLN A 23 -10.61 9.61 -3.30
N THR A 24 -11.60 9.14 -2.55
CA THR A 24 -12.73 9.97 -2.14
C THR A 24 -12.80 10.21 -0.64
N ALA A 25 -11.92 9.58 0.14
CA ALA A 25 -11.93 9.73 1.59
C ALA A 25 -11.24 11.03 2.02
N THR A 26 -11.79 11.68 3.04
CA THR A 26 -11.19 12.87 3.65
C THR A 26 -11.43 12.80 5.15
N PRO A 27 -10.38 12.72 5.97
CA PRO A 27 -8.98 12.62 5.57
C PRO A 27 -8.65 11.28 4.91
N VAL A 28 -7.56 11.25 4.13
CA VAL A 28 -7.14 10.02 3.47
C VAL A 28 -6.54 9.06 4.51
N PRO A 29 -7.03 7.81 4.59
CA PRO A 29 -6.54 6.87 5.58
C PRO A 29 -5.13 6.38 5.27
N SER A 30 -4.41 5.96 6.31
CA SER A 30 -3.10 5.33 6.16
C SER A 30 -3.27 3.90 5.64
N PRO A 31 -2.42 3.45 4.70
CA PRO A 31 -2.44 2.05 4.26
C PRO A 31 -1.77 1.08 5.23
N CYS A 32 -1.35 1.54 6.39
CA CYS A 32 -0.67 0.68 7.37
C CYS A 32 -1.58 -0.47 7.81
N ARG A 33 -1.00 -1.68 7.84
CA ARG A 33 -1.70 -2.90 8.25
C ARG A 33 -1.09 -3.50 9.50
N ASN A 34 -0.33 -2.69 10.26
CA ASN A 34 0.38 -3.13 11.46
C ASN A 34 1.46 -4.17 11.19
N VAL A 35 1.91 -4.27 9.94
CA VAL A 35 3.04 -5.08 9.54
C VAL A 35 4.10 -4.13 9.00
N CYS A 36 5.00 -3.69 9.88
CA CYS A 36 6.01 -2.69 9.54
C CYS A 36 7.36 -3.37 9.34
N ARG A 37 7.51 -4.02 8.19
CA ARG A 37 8.72 -4.75 7.86
C ARG A 37 9.16 -4.37 6.47
N MET A 38 10.34 -3.74 6.39
CA MET A 38 10.88 -3.31 5.10
C MET A 38 11.54 -4.47 4.38
N ASP A 39 11.20 -4.65 3.10
CA ASP A 39 11.84 -5.64 2.25
C ASP A 39 13.10 -5.02 1.65
N ALA A 40 14.26 -5.63 1.91
CA ALA A 40 15.53 -5.10 1.46
C ALA A 40 15.68 -5.15 -0.07
N VAL A 41 14.98 -6.07 -0.72
CA VAL A 41 15.07 -6.24 -2.18
C VAL A 41 14.22 -5.20 -2.89
N THR A 42 12.97 -5.03 -2.47
CA THR A 42 12.04 -4.11 -3.14
C THR A 42 12.10 -2.69 -2.63
N GLY A 43 12.56 -2.50 -1.38
CA GLY A 43 12.53 -1.21 -0.72
C GLY A 43 11.16 -0.80 -0.23
N TYR A 44 10.19 -1.71 -0.28
CA TYR A 44 8.82 -1.45 0.16
C TYR A 44 8.53 -2.14 1.48
N CYS A 45 7.60 -1.56 2.26
CA CYS A 45 7.05 -2.24 3.42
C CYS A 45 6.26 -3.47 2.97
N GLU A 46 6.52 -4.62 3.58
CA GLU A 46 5.84 -5.86 3.20
C GLU A 46 4.33 -5.81 3.43
N GLY A 47 3.89 -4.99 4.38
CA GLY A 47 2.48 -4.89 4.71
C GLY A 47 1.68 -3.95 3.83
N CYS A 48 2.26 -2.81 3.44
CA CYS A 48 1.53 -1.77 2.73
C CYS A 48 2.20 -1.31 1.45
N LEU A 49 3.40 -1.78 1.17
CA LEU A 49 4.18 -1.48 -0.05
C LEU A 49 4.60 -0.03 -0.19
N ARG A 50 4.58 0.75 0.89
CA ARG A 50 5.15 2.09 0.88
C ARG A 50 6.66 2.02 1.06
N THR A 51 7.37 3.03 0.55
CA THR A 51 8.79 3.19 0.89
C THR A 51 8.92 3.73 2.31
N ILE A 52 10.12 3.60 2.89
CA ILE A 52 10.35 4.13 4.24
C ILE A 52 10.15 5.66 4.27
N ASP A 53 10.53 6.34 3.20
CA ASP A 53 10.34 7.78 3.12
C ASP A 53 8.87 8.16 3.12
N GLU A 54 8.04 7.41 2.40
CA GLU A 54 6.60 7.63 2.36
C GLU A 54 5.96 7.39 3.74
N ILE A 55 6.43 6.37 4.44
CA ILE A 55 5.94 6.09 5.78
C ILE A 55 6.32 7.24 6.72
N ALA A 56 7.58 7.67 6.68
CA ALA A 56 8.07 8.72 7.55
C ALA A 56 7.38 10.06 7.30
N ALA A 57 7.06 10.36 6.06
CA ALA A 57 6.46 11.64 5.68
C ALA A 57 4.93 11.64 5.75
N TRP A 58 4.30 10.48 5.95
CA TRP A 58 2.86 10.32 5.74
C TRP A 58 2.03 11.38 6.46
N ALA A 59 2.29 11.59 7.75
CA ALA A 59 1.47 12.50 8.54
C ALA A 59 1.55 13.95 8.05
N ALA A 60 2.66 14.32 7.40
CA ALA A 60 2.87 15.66 6.89
C ALA A 60 2.39 15.85 5.45
N LEU A 61 2.03 14.77 4.75
CA LEU A 61 1.60 14.87 3.37
C LEU A 61 0.19 15.46 3.25
N PRO A 62 -0.04 16.34 2.27
CA PRO A 62 -1.41 16.72 1.90
C PRO A 62 -2.19 15.52 1.37
N ASP A 63 -3.52 15.59 1.46
CA ASP A 63 -4.37 14.50 0.99
C ASP A 63 -4.13 14.15 -0.47
N ALA A 64 -3.87 15.14 -1.32
CA ALA A 64 -3.58 14.89 -2.72
C ALA A 64 -2.37 13.99 -2.92
N ASP A 65 -1.31 14.20 -2.12
CA ASP A 65 -0.10 13.39 -2.20
C ASP A 65 -0.34 12.00 -1.61
N LYS A 66 -1.12 11.91 -0.54
CA LYS A 66 -1.51 10.62 0.02
C LYS A 66 -2.27 9.78 -1.00
N ARG A 67 -3.16 10.39 -1.76
CA ARG A 67 -3.90 9.69 -2.81
C ARG A 67 -2.98 9.19 -3.92
N ARG A 68 -1.94 9.95 -4.25
CA ARG A 68 -0.95 9.49 -5.23
C ARG A 68 -0.20 8.27 -4.74
N VAL A 69 0.19 8.26 -3.47
CA VAL A 69 0.83 7.08 -2.89
C VAL A 69 -0.10 5.89 -2.97
N TRP A 70 -1.35 6.06 -2.56
CA TRP A 70 -2.34 4.98 -2.62
C TRP A 70 -2.47 4.41 -4.03
N ALA A 71 -2.46 5.28 -5.05
CA ALA A 71 -2.59 4.84 -6.43
C ALA A 71 -1.41 3.98 -6.89
N GLN A 72 -0.23 4.16 -6.28
CA GLN A 72 0.95 3.37 -6.59
C GLN A 72 0.94 1.98 -5.96
N LEU A 73 0.23 1.80 -4.84
CA LEU A 73 0.34 0.56 -4.07
C LEU A 73 -0.12 -0.68 -4.84
N PRO A 74 -1.27 -0.66 -5.55
CA PRO A 74 -1.64 -1.83 -6.35
C PRO A 74 -0.65 -2.11 -7.48
N LEU A 75 -0.06 -1.07 -8.06
CA LEU A 75 0.94 -1.23 -9.10
C LEU A 75 2.19 -1.90 -8.55
N ARG A 76 2.63 -1.50 -7.36
CA ARG A 76 3.77 -2.11 -6.69
C ARG A 76 3.51 -3.57 -6.37
N ALA A 77 2.28 -3.90 -5.99
CA ALA A 77 1.91 -5.29 -5.71
C ALA A 77 2.05 -6.15 -6.97
N GLY A 78 1.74 -5.62 -8.14
CA GLY A 78 1.90 -6.32 -9.40
C GLY A 78 3.36 -6.49 -9.82
N GLU A 79 4.27 -5.69 -9.27
CA GLU A 79 5.70 -5.76 -9.59
C GLU A 79 6.48 -6.75 -8.71
N LEU A 80 5.86 -7.26 -7.66
CA LEU A 80 6.54 -8.16 -6.74
C LEU A 80 6.87 -9.49 -7.41
N PRO A 81 8.06 -10.07 -7.13
CA PRO A 81 8.44 -11.36 -7.69
C PRO A 81 7.59 -12.50 -7.18
#